data_b0eb11e5b3cf177f898feefc8f25312f
#
_entry.id   b0eb11e5b3cf177f898feefc8f25312f
#
_cell.length_a   1.000
_cell.length_b   1.000
_cell.length_c   1.000
_cell.angle_alpha   90.00
_cell.angle_beta   90.00
_cell.angle_gamma   90.00
#
_symmetry.space_group_name_H-M   'P 1'
#
loop_
_entity.id
_entity.type
_entity.pdbx_description
1 polymer ?
#
loop_
_entity_poly.entity_id
_entity_poly.type
_entity_poly.pdbx_seq_one_letter_code
_entity_poly.pdbx_strand_id
1 'polypeptide(L)'
;MKIGIVGAGNIVPDFLEASKNIEDFEIVSISATENGRERMKKLSEEYGIKNIYTNYEDLLNDDIDVVYIAIPNSLHYEFAKKAIERNKHIILEKPFTTTYREAEELVELAQEYGIMLFEAISNQYLPNYKKTKELISELGDIKIVQLNYSQYSSRYDRFKNGDIAPAFDPKKSGGALMDLNVYNIYYIVGLFGSPQKILYTANIERNIDTSGVLVLDYGSFKCVAVGEKDCKAPLSMNIQGDKGLIKVIGTLNEV
;
A
#
# COMPACT_ATOMS: atom_id res chain seq x y z
N MET A 1 -4.46 -23.11 2.21
CA MET A 1 -3.65 -22.26 1.33
C MET A 1 -2.33 -21.98 2.02
N LYS A 2 -1.21 -22.33 1.40
CA LYS A 2 0.14 -22.22 1.95
C LYS A 2 0.79 -20.91 1.48
N ILE A 3 1.31 -20.13 2.41
CA ILE A 3 1.83 -18.79 2.14
C ILE A 3 3.30 -18.72 2.47
N GLY A 4 4.09 -18.20 1.53
CA GLY A 4 5.46 -17.77 1.73
C GLY A 4 5.54 -16.24 1.87
N ILE A 5 6.30 -15.75 2.83
CA ILE A 5 6.47 -14.30 3.07
C ILE A 5 7.82 -13.85 2.56
N VAL A 6 7.86 -12.77 1.79
CA VAL A 6 9.09 -12.11 1.34
C VAL A 6 9.23 -10.76 2.00
N GLY A 7 10.25 -10.62 2.81
CA GLY A 7 10.51 -9.46 3.66
C GLY A 7 10.32 -9.78 5.15
N ALA A 8 10.97 -8.98 5.99
CA ALA A 8 10.82 -9.00 7.44
C ALA A 8 10.61 -7.55 7.96
N GLY A 9 9.93 -6.72 7.16
CA GLY A 9 9.64 -5.32 7.44
C GLY A 9 8.60 -5.11 8.55
N ASN A 10 8.27 -3.83 8.82
CA ASN A 10 7.36 -3.48 9.92
C ASN A 10 5.93 -3.95 9.73
N ILE A 11 5.48 -4.14 8.49
CA ILE A 11 4.13 -4.60 8.18
C ILE A 11 3.95 -6.11 8.36
N VAL A 12 5.04 -6.88 8.33
CA VAL A 12 4.96 -8.35 8.39
C VAL A 12 4.36 -8.85 9.70
N PRO A 13 4.70 -8.32 10.89
CA PRO A 13 4.01 -8.70 12.13
C PRO A 13 2.50 -8.48 12.09
N ASP A 14 2.05 -7.37 11.51
CA ASP A 14 0.61 -7.05 11.41
C ASP A 14 -0.10 -8.05 10.48
N PHE A 15 0.52 -8.42 9.36
CA PHE A 15 0.02 -9.46 8.47
C PHE A 15 -0.05 -10.83 9.16
N LEU A 16 1.00 -11.21 9.88
CA LEU A 16 1.06 -12.46 10.62
C LEU A 16 -0.02 -12.53 11.71
N GLU A 17 -0.23 -11.42 12.43
CA GLU A 17 -1.28 -11.35 13.45
C GLU A 17 -2.68 -11.46 12.86
N ALA A 18 -2.94 -10.74 11.76
CA ALA A 18 -4.22 -10.81 11.05
C ALA A 18 -4.48 -12.21 10.48
N SER A 19 -3.47 -12.90 9.99
CA SER A 19 -3.59 -14.23 9.38
C SER A 19 -3.98 -15.33 10.37
N LYS A 20 -3.70 -15.16 11.68
CA LYS A 20 -4.07 -16.15 12.71
C LYS A 20 -5.57 -16.45 12.79
N ASN A 21 -6.40 -15.49 12.38
CA ASN A 21 -7.85 -15.59 12.45
C ASN A 21 -8.50 -16.06 11.13
N ILE A 22 -7.69 -16.44 10.14
CA ILE A 22 -8.18 -16.89 8.84
C ILE A 22 -8.03 -18.40 8.76
N GLU A 23 -9.17 -19.11 8.72
CA GLU A 23 -9.19 -20.54 8.49
C GLU A 23 -8.54 -20.86 7.12
N ASP A 24 -7.85 -21.98 7.03
CA ASP A 24 -7.16 -22.45 5.82
C ASP A 24 -5.94 -21.62 5.36
N PHE A 25 -5.45 -20.66 6.18
CA PHE A 25 -4.17 -19.99 5.96
C PHE A 25 -3.06 -20.65 6.77
N GLU A 26 -2.02 -21.15 6.10
CA GLU A 26 -0.81 -21.68 6.72
C GLU A 26 0.40 -20.86 6.25
N ILE A 27 1.07 -20.18 7.17
CA ILE A 27 2.34 -19.51 6.88
C ILE A 27 3.45 -20.55 6.97
N VAL A 28 3.97 -20.97 5.81
CA VAL A 28 4.94 -22.08 5.70
C VAL A 28 6.37 -21.59 5.77
N SER A 29 6.65 -20.47 5.09
CA SER A 29 8.01 -19.98 4.91
C SER A 29 8.11 -18.46 4.93
N ILE A 30 9.30 -17.98 5.30
CA ILE A 30 9.66 -16.56 5.25
C ILE A 30 11.06 -16.39 4.67
N SER A 31 11.23 -15.37 3.82
CA SER A 31 12.56 -15.01 3.31
C SER A 31 12.88 -13.54 3.53
N ALA A 32 14.14 -13.25 3.79
CA ALA A 32 14.68 -11.89 3.86
C ALA A 32 16.17 -11.91 3.47
N THR A 33 16.73 -10.74 3.18
CA THR A 33 18.18 -10.62 2.96
C THR A 33 18.97 -10.97 4.23
N GLU A 34 20.27 -11.23 4.11
CA GLU A 34 21.15 -11.48 5.27
C GLU A 34 21.05 -10.39 6.35
N ASN A 35 20.88 -9.12 5.95
CA ASN A 35 20.68 -8.02 6.89
C ASN A 35 19.36 -8.11 7.68
N GLY A 36 18.37 -8.81 7.14
CA GLY A 36 17.07 -9.06 7.78
C GLY A 36 17.01 -10.37 8.57
N ARG A 37 18.08 -11.17 8.56
CA ARG A 37 18.09 -12.55 9.07
C ARG A 37 17.67 -12.68 10.53
N GLU A 38 18.21 -11.83 11.40
CA GLU A 38 17.89 -11.88 12.83
C GLU A 38 16.41 -11.58 13.09
N ARG A 39 15.86 -10.59 12.37
CA ARG A 39 14.45 -10.25 12.48
C ARG A 39 13.55 -11.36 11.92
N MET A 40 13.94 -11.95 10.79
CA MET A 40 13.27 -13.09 10.19
C MET A 40 13.22 -14.29 11.13
N LYS A 41 14.34 -14.63 11.79
CA LYS A 41 14.39 -15.71 12.79
C LYS A 41 13.44 -15.44 13.96
N LYS A 42 13.45 -14.21 14.49
CA LYS A 42 12.54 -13.83 15.58
C LYS A 42 11.08 -14.02 15.19
N LEU A 43 10.69 -13.59 13.99
CA LEU A 43 9.33 -13.79 13.47
C LEU A 43 9.02 -15.29 13.29
N SER A 44 9.96 -16.07 12.76
CA SER A 44 9.81 -17.51 12.60
C SER A 44 9.56 -18.23 13.95
N GLU A 45 10.31 -17.87 14.97
CA GLU A 45 10.15 -18.42 16.32
C GLU A 45 8.82 -18.00 16.97
N GLU A 46 8.45 -16.71 16.85
CA GLU A 46 7.23 -16.13 17.44
C GLU A 46 5.95 -16.69 16.81
N TYR A 47 5.95 -16.88 15.50
CA TYR A 47 4.76 -17.31 14.74
C TYR A 47 4.81 -18.78 14.28
N GLY A 48 5.85 -19.52 14.64
CA GLY A 48 5.98 -20.95 14.32
C GLY A 48 6.21 -21.23 12.83
N ILE A 49 6.85 -20.31 12.09
CA ILE A 49 7.14 -20.49 10.67
C ILE A 49 8.30 -21.48 10.52
N LYS A 50 8.07 -22.56 9.78
CA LYS A 50 9.02 -23.70 9.74
C LYS A 50 10.27 -23.41 8.90
N ASN A 51 10.09 -22.80 7.72
CA ASN A 51 11.14 -22.64 6.73
C ASN A 51 11.60 -21.19 6.66
N ILE A 52 12.90 -20.96 6.73
CA ILE A 52 13.52 -19.64 6.62
C ILE A 52 14.56 -19.62 5.51
N TYR A 53 14.51 -18.63 4.65
CA TYR A 53 15.38 -18.49 3.49
C TYR A 53 16.04 -17.12 3.44
N THR A 54 17.28 -17.06 2.97
CA THR A 54 17.98 -15.79 2.67
C THR A 54 18.01 -15.50 1.16
N ASN A 55 17.52 -16.43 0.36
CA ASN A 55 17.36 -16.31 -1.08
C ASN A 55 15.87 -16.44 -1.46
N TYR A 56 15.39 -15.55 -2.31
CA TYR A 56 14.01 -15.56 -2.77
C TYR A 56 13.67 -16.78 -3.64
N GLU A 57 14.58 -17.23 -4.48
CA GLU A 57 14.38 -18.40 -5.34
C GLU A 57 14.15 -19.68 -4.52
N ASP A 58 14.80 -19.80 -3.39
CA ASP A 58 14.62 -20.95 -2.49
C ASP A 58 13.20 -20.95 -1.88
N LEU A 59 12.67 -19.77 -1.51
CA LEU A 59 11.28 -19.64 -1.08
C LEU A 59 10.30 -19.98 -2.20
N LEU A 60 10.54 -19.56 -3.44
CA LEU A 60 9.68 -19.87 -4.58
C LEU A 60 9.65 -21.36 -4.92
N ASN A 61 10.69 -22.11 -4.57
CA ASN A 61 10.76 -23.57 -4.73
C ASN A 61 10.11 -24.36 -3.57
N ASP A 62 9.70 -23.65 -2.50
CA ASP A 62 9.00 -24.28 -1.38
C ASP A 62 7.54 -24.65 -1.76
N ASP A 63 6.92 -25.51 -0.95
CA ASP A 63 5.54 -25.96 -1.10
C ASP A 63 4.56 -24.87 -0.63
N ILE A 64 4.48 -23.79 -1.41
CA ILE A 64 3.61 -22.63 -1.19
C ILE A 64 2.69 -22.38 -2.38
N ASP A 65 1.49 -21.88 -2.12
CA ASP A 65 0.51 -21.48 -3.13
C ASP A 65 0.59 -19.98 -3.43
N VAL A 66 0.86 -19.18 -2.40
CA VAL A 66 0.80 -17.72 -2.42
C VAL A 66 2.10 -17.12 -1.88
N VAL A 67 2.55 -16.04 -2.49
CA VAL A 67 3.66 -15.23 -1.99
C VAL A 67 3.11 -13.87 -1.50
N TYR A 68 3.31 -13.56 -0.22
CA TYR A 68 3.12 -12.21 0.31
C TYR A 68 4.43 -11.43 0.19
N ILE A 69 4.42 -10.35 -0.62
CA ILE A 69 5.61 -9.57 -0.95
C ILE A 69 5.58 -8.25 -0.17
N ALA A 70 6.43 -8.13 0.86
CA ALA A 70 6.53 -6.99 1.78
C ALA A 70 7.97 -6.45 1.86
N ILE A 71 8.45 -5.95 0.74
CA ILE A 71 9.82 -5.46 0.50
C ILE A 71 9.79 -3.98 0.06
N PRO A 72 10.94 -3.30 -0.15
CA PRO A 72 10.95 -1.94 -0.70
C PRO A 72 10.26 -1.82 -2.06
N ASN A 73 9.48 -0.74 -2.25
CA ASN A 73 8.61 -0.52 -3.42
C ASN A 73 9.30 -0.76 -4.76
N SER A 74 10.55 -0.31 -4.92
CA SER A 74 11.33 -0.47 -6.16
C SER A 74 11.63 -1.92 -6.56
N LEU A 75 11.37 -2.88 -5.68
CA LEU A 75 11.58 -4.30 -5.93
C LEU A 75 10.27 -5.06 -6.21
N HIS A 76 9.13 -4.42 -6.03
CA HIS A 76 7.82 -5.06 -6.16
C HIS A 76 7.62 -5.74 -7.52
N TYR A 77 7.87 -5.00 -8.60
CA TYR A 77 7.71 -5.51 -9.96
C TYR A 77 8.54 -6.76 -10.23
N GLU A 78 9.85 -6.71 -9.95
CA GLU A 78 10.75 -7.84 -10.24
C GLU A 78 10.38 -9.09 -9.45
N PHE A 79 10.05 -8.92 -8.15
CA PHE A 79 9.71 -10.05 -7.28
C PHE A 79 8.33 -10.64 -7.64
N ALA A 80 7.35 -9.80 -7.93
CA ALA A 80 6.04 -10.26 -8.36
C ALA A 80 6.11 -11.01 -9.69
N LYS A 81 6.85 -10.50 -10.68
CA LYS A 81 7.07 -11.16 -11.97
C LYS A 81 7.65 -12.56 -11.81
N LYS A 82 8.69 -12.71 -11.00
CA LYS A 82 9.29 -14.03 -10.72
C LYS A 82 8.30 -14.99 -10.05
N ALA A 83 7.45 -14.50 -9.14
CA ALA A 83 6.42 -15.34 -8.52
C ALA A 83 5.37 -15.81 -9.53
N ILE A 84 4.91 -14.94 -10.43
CA ILE A 84 3.98 -15.30 -11.50
C ILE A 84 4.59 -16.39 -12.40
N GLU A 85 5.83 -16.22 -12.84
CA GLU A 85 6.58 -17.17 -13.69
C GLU A 85 6.77 -18.54 -13.00
N ARG A 86 6.65 -18.60 -11.67
CA ARG A 86 6.66 -19.83 -10.86
C ARG A 86 5.26 -20.31 -10.46
N ASN A 87 4.21 -19.78 -11.13
CA ASN A 87 2.80 -20.13 -10.88
C ASN A 87 2.36 -19.92 -9.44
N LYS A 88 2.87 -18.89 -8.74
CA LYS A 88 2.46 -18.53 -7.40
C LYS A 88 1.47 -17.38 -7.44
N HIS A 89 0.37 -17.49 -6.69
CA HIS A 89 -0.52 -16.35 -6.44
C HIS A 89 0.18 -15.29 -5.59
N ILE A 90 -0.25 -14.04 -5.67
CA ILE A 90 0.48 -12.92 -5.08
C ILE A 90 -0.42 -12.03 -4.25
N ILE A 91 0.05 -11.70 -3.07
CA ILE A 91 -0.37 -10.52 -2.29
C ILE A 91 0.82 -9.57 -2.27
N LEU A 92 0.71 -8.43 -2.95
CA LEU A 92 1.78 -7.45 -3.10
C LEU A 92 1.49 -6.22 -2.25
N GLU A 93 2.45 -5.80 -1.43
CA GLU A 93 2.28 -4.58 -0.64
C GLU A 93 2.09 -3.33 -1.49
N LYS A 94 1.40 -2.35 -0.89
CA LYS A 94 1.25 -1.02 -1.49
C LYS A 94 2.57 -0.22 -1.40
N PRO A 95 2.81 0.70 -2.32
CA PRO A 95 2.14 0.88 -3.60
C PRO A 95 2.45 -0.27 -4.54
N PHE A 96 1.51 -0.64 -5.39
CA PHE A 96 1.57 -1.83 -6.23
C PHE A 96 2.89 -1.95 -7.00
N THR A 97 3.21 -0.93 -7.80
CA THR A 97 4.48 -0.80 -8.54
C THR A 97 4.96 0.65 -8.54
N THR A 98 6.12 0.91 -9.11
CA THR A 98 6.69 2.27 -9.18
C THR A 98 6.22 3.03 -10.40
N THR A 99 5.80 2.34 -11.46
CA THR A 99 5.30 2.93 -12.70
C THR A 99 4.03 2.23 -13.19
N TYR A 100 3.21 2.97 -13.96
CA TYR A 100 2.03 2.42 -14.61
C TYR A 100 2.36 1.23 -15.53
N ARG A 101 3.47 1.34 -16.29
CA ARG A 101 3.91 0.28 -17.20
C ARG A 101 4.22 -1.03 -16.46
N GLU A 102 4.91 -0.96 -15.34
CA GLU A 102 5.16 -2.15 -14.51
C GLU A 102 3.86 -2.78 -14.01
N ALA A 103 2.88 -1.94 -13.61
CA ALA A 103 1.57 -2.44 -13.17
C ALA A 103 0.82 -3.15 -14.31
N GLU A 104 0.79 -2.54 -15.50
CA GLU A 104 0.16 -3.09 -16.69
C GLU A 104 0.78 -4.44 -17.07
N GLU A 105 2.11 -4.51 -17.16
CA GLU A 105 2.84 -5.74 -17.48
C GLU A 105 2.57 -6.86 -16.44
N LEU A 106 2.49 -6.55 -15.14
CA LEU A 106 2.18 -7.56 -14.12
C LEU A 106 0.74 -8.07 -14.24
N VAL A 107 -0.22 -7.19 -14.52
CA VAL A 107 -1.62 -7.59 -14.69
C VAL A 107 -1.78 -8.49 -15.92
N GLU A 108 -1.18 -8.12 -17.05
CA GLU A 108 -1.19 -8.92 -18.28
C GLU A 108 -0.55 -10.30 -18.05
N LEU A 109 0.62 -10.32 -17.41
CA LEU A 109 1.32 -11.56 -17.10
C LEU A 109 0.52 -12.46 -16.14
N ALA A 110 -0.09 -11.89 -15.11
CA ALA A 110 -0.93 -12.63 -14.17
C ALA A 110 -2.15 -13.24 -14.87
N GLN A 111 -2.76 -12.52 -15.82
CA GLN A 111 -3.86 -13.04 -16.64
C GLN A 111 -3.40 -14.20 -17.54
N GLU A 112 -2.25 -14.06 -18.20
CA GLU A 112 -1.67 -15.10 -19.08
C GLU A 112 -1.41 -16.40 -18.30
N TYR A 113 -0.87 -16.30 -17.08
CA TYR A 113 -0.55 -17.45 -16.24
C TYR A 113 -1.73 -17.93 -15.37
N GLY A 114 -2.88 -17.25 -15.39
CA GLY A 114 -4.02 -17.59 -14.55
C GLY A 114 -3.77 -17.36 -13.05
N ILE A 115 -2.93 -16.40 -12.71
CA ILE A 115 -2.51 -16.08 -11.34
C ILE A 115 -3.42 -15.01 -10.72
N MET A 116 -3.83 -15.23 -9.49
CA MET A 116 -4.48 -14.19 -8.67
C MET A 116 -3.42 -13.23 -8.15
N LEU A 117 -3.59 -11.95 -8.47
CA LEU A 117 -2.69 -10.87 -8.10
C LEU A 117 -3.47 -9.80 -7.32
N PHE A 118 -3.17 -9.65 -6.03
CA PHE A 118 -3.82 -8.70 -5.14
C PHE A 118 -2.83 -7.66 -4.64
N GLU A 119 -3.25 -6.41 -4.62
CA GLU A 119 -2.55 -5.38 -3.86
C GLU A 119 -3.06 -5.32 -2.42
N ALA A 120 -2.14 -5.25 -1.45
CA ALA A 120 -2.45 -5.17 -0.03
C ALA A 120 -2.86 -3.74 0.38
N ILE A 121 -3.89 -3.21 -0.27
CA ILE A 121 -4.50 -1.91 0.08
C ILE A 121 -5.76 -2.14 0.90
N SER A 122 -5.70 -1.87 2.20
CA SER A 122 -6.74 -2.25 3.15
C SER A 122 -7.94 -1.30 3.19
N ASN A 123 -7.75 -0.02 2.87
CA ASN A 123 -8.74 1.03 3.14
C ASN A 123 -10.09 0.85 2.41
N GLN A 124 -10.12 0.20 1.25
CA GLN A 124 -11.37 -0.07 0.51
C GLN A 124 -12.21 -1.22 1.13
N TYR A 125 -11.62 -2.00 2.02
CA TYR A 125 -12.29 -3.10 2.71
C TYR A 125 -12.87 -2.69 4.07
N LEU A 126 -12.51 -1.50 4.57
CA LEU A 126 -12.94 -1.00 5.88
C LEU A 126 -14.43 -0.65 5.90
N PRO A 127 -15.09 -0.78 7.06
CA PRO A 127 -16.52 -0.44 7.22
C PRO A 127 -16.86 0.98 6.79
N ASN A 128 -16.03 1.96 7.11
CA ASN A 128 -16.23 3.37 6.73
C ASN A 128 -16.25 3.58 5.22
N TYR A 129 -15.39 2.87 4.47
CA TYR A 129 -15.40 2.93 3.00
C TYR A 129 -16.68 2.33 2.43
N LYS A 130 -17.07 1.14 2.91
CA LYS A 130 -18.30 0.47 2.49
C LYS A 130 -19.53 1.35 2.77
N LYS A 131 -19.58 1.94 3.98
CA LYS A 131 -20.66 2.85 4.36
C LYS A 131 -20.70 4.12 3.52
N THR A 132 -19.55 4.70 3.22
CA THR A 132 -19.45 5.84 2.30
C THR A 132 -20.00 5.48 0.92
N LYS A 133 -19.64 4.32 0.38
CA LYS A 133 -20.10 3.86 -0.93
C LYS A 133 -21.64 3.65 -0.98
N GLU A 134 -22.26 3.23 0.13
CA GLU A 134 -23.71 3.13 0.25
C GLU A 134 -24.39 4.50 0.26
N LEU A 135 -23.85 5.46 1.01
CA LEU A 135 -24.48 6.76 1.28
C LEU A 135 -24.21 7.83 0.21
N ILE A 136 -23.19 7.63 -0.64
CA ILE A 136 -22.74 8.68 -1.55
C ILE A 136 -23.83 9.18 -2.52
N SER A 137 -24.76 8.32 -2.92
CA SER A 137 -25.88 8.67 -3.78
C SER A 137 -26.90 9.63 -3.11
N GLU A 138 -26.92 9.69 -1.78
CA GLU A 138 -27.81 10.57 -1.01
C GLU A 138 -27.33 12.02 -0.99
N LEU A 139 -26.05 12.26 -1.34
CA LEU A 139 -25.44 13.59 -1.33
C LEU A 139 -25.90 14.50 -2.51
N GLY A 140 -26.62 13.95 -3.48
CA GLY A 140 -26.97 14.68 -4.70
C GLY A 140 -25.75 14.87 -5.60
N ASP A 141 -25.62 16.05 -6.19
CA ASP A 141 -24.46 16.39 -7.02
C ASP A 141 -23.23 16.65 -6.17
N ILE A 142 -22.22 15.79 -6.29
CA ILE A 142 -20.94 16.00 -5.62
C ILE A 142 -20.27 17.26 -6.16
N LYS A 143 -19.72 18.08 -5.28
CA LYS A 143 -19.04 19.34 -5.61
C LYS A 143 -17.56 19.31 -5.25
N ILE A 144 -17.22 18.95 -4.01
CA ILE A 144 -15.85 18.89 -3.51
C ILE A 144 -15.65 17.62 -2.69
N VAL A 145 -14.49 16.98 -2.89
CA VAL A 145 -13.99 15.88 -2.07
C VAL A 145 -12.64 16.27 -1.50
N GLN A 146 -12.45 16.11 -0.19
CA GLN A 146 -11.21 16.46 0.48
C GLN A 146 -10.76 15.29 1.36
N LEU A 147 -9.53 14.84 1.16
CA LEU A 147 -8.90 13.84 2.01
C LEU A 147 -7.54 14.34 2.50
N ASN A 148 -7.25 14.06 3.76
CA ASN A 148 -5.98 14.35 4.36
C ASN A 148 -5.43 13.11 5.07
N TYR A 149 -4.23 12.68 4.66
CA TYR A 149 -3.45 11.66 5.34
C TYR A 149 -2.09 12.26 5.73
N SER A 150 -2.04 12.86 6.92
CA SER A 150 -0.87 13.57 7.44
C SER A 150 -0.34 12.86 8.67
N GLN A 151 0.91 12.43 8.61
CA GLN A 151 1.57 11.73 9.71
C GLN A 151 3.03 12.16 9.79
N TYR A 152 3.40 12.89 10.85
CA TYR A 152 4.81 13.14 11.10
C TYR A 152 5.56 11.82 11.24
N SER A 153 6.36 11.51 10.23
CA SER A 153 7.06 10.23 10.15
C SER A 153 8.10 10.11 11.27
N SER A 154 8.09 8.98 11.99
CA SER A 154 9.14 8.66 12.97
C SER A 154 10.55 8.60 12.37
N ARG A 155 10.66 8.58 11.04
CA ARG A 155 11.92 8.57 10.29
C ARG A 155 12.33 9.93 9.76
N TYR A 156 11.47 10.97 9.89
CA TYR A 156 11.72 12.27 9.30
C TYR A 156 12.91 13.00 9.95
N ASP A 157 13.08 12.91 11.28
CA ASP A 157 14.23 13.50 11.96
C ASP A 157 15.55 12.85 11.55
N ARG A 158 15.56 11.53 11.35
CA ARG A 158 16.72 10.81 10.80
C ARG A 158 17.02 11.26 9.37
N PHE A 159 15.98 11.43 8.54
CA PHE A 159 16.10 11.92 7.18
C PHE A 159 16.71 13.33 7.13
N LYS A 160 16.27 14.25 7.98
CA LYS A 160 16.88 15.60 8.11
C LYS A 160 18.37 15.52 8.43
N ASN A 161 18.79 14.55 9.22
CA ASN A 161 20.18 14.32 9.62
C ASN A 161 20.99 13.48 8.60
N GLY A 162 20.40 13.14 7.44
CA GLY A 162 21.07 12.42 6.36
C GLY A 162 20.99 10.89 6.43
N ASP A 163 20.30 10.33 7.42
CA ASP A 163 20.02 8.89 7.50
C ASP A 163 18.70 8.57 6.76
N ILE A 164 18.85 8.15 5.50
CA ILE A 164 17.74 8.05 4.56
C ILE A 164 17.13 6.64 4.60
N ALA A 165 15.98 6.51 5.25
CA ALA A 165 15.19 5.29 5.23
C ALA A 165 14.52 5.08 3.85
N PRO A 166 14.18 3.83 3.45
CA PRO A 166 13.54 3.53 2.17
C PRO A 166 12.32 4.40 1.83
N ALA A 167 11.48 4.70 2.81
CA ALA A 167 10.30 5.54 2.65
C ALA A 167 10.59 7.03 2.35
N PHE A 168 11.86 7.46 2.39
CA PHE A 168 12.38 8.77 2.01
C PHE A 168 13.45 8.69 0.92
N ASP A 169 13.68 7.53 0.34
CA ASP A 169 14.69 7.35 -0.70
C ASP A 169 14.02 7.37 -2.09
N PRO A 170 14.32 8.38 -2.95
CA PRO A 170 13.75 8.44 -4.29
C PRO A 170 14.13 7.21 -5.15
N LYS A 171 15.28 6.58 -4.89
CA LYS A 171 15.71 5.37 -5.59
C LYS A 171 14.90 4.12 -5.19
N LYS A 172 14.15 4.21 -4.12
CA LYS A 172 13.28 3.12 -3.62
C LYS A 172 11.80 3.46 -3.75
N SER A 173 11.49 4.48 -4.56
CA SER A 173 10.13 4.98 -4.77
C SER A 173 9.43 5.33 -3.46
N GLY A 174 10.18 6.02 -2.57
CA GLY A 174 9.65 6.63 -1.36
C GLY A 174 8.87 7.91 -1.67
N GLY A 175 8.62 8.71 -0.64
CA GLY A 175 7.94 10.00 -0.74
C GLY A 175 6.53 10.01 -0.16
N ALA A 176 5.98 11.20 0.01
CA ALA A 176 4.66 11.38 0.59
C ALA A 176 3.54 10.89 -0.33
N LEU A 177 3.69 11.07 -1.64
CA LEU A 177 2.72 10.59 -2.63
C LEU A 177 2.59 9.06 -2.57
N MET A 178 3.71 8.36 -2.65
CA MET A 178 3.75 6.91 -2.76
C MET A 178 3.49 6.18 -1.44
N ASP A 179 3.82 6.78 -0.30
CA ASP A 179 3.72 6.12 0.99
C ASP A 179 2.41 6.42 1.74
N LEU A 180 1.94 7.67 1.70
CA LEU A 180 0.76 8.12 2.43
C LEU A 180 -0.40 8.53 1.51
N ASN A 181 -0.15 9.35 0.49
CA ASN A 181 -1.22 9.86 -0.36
C ASN A 181 -1.83 8.76 -1.26
N VAL A 182 -1.13 7.64 -1.45
CA VAL A 182 -1.64 6.45 -2.12
C VAL A 182 -2.95 5.96 -1.49
N TYR A 183 -3.11 6.03 -0.18
CA TYR A 183 -4.36 5.66 0.51
C TYR A 183 -5.53 6.57 0.13
N ASN A 184 -5.28 7.88 0.03
CA ASN A 184 -6.29 8.84 -0.44
C ASN A 184 -6.67 8.57 -1.90
N ILE A 185 -5.67 8.27 -2.75
CA ILE A 185 -5.89 7.96 -4.17
C ILE A 185 -6.78 6.72 -4.31
N TYR A 186 -6.45 5.64 -3.62
CA TYR A 186 -7.26 4.42 -3.64
C TYR A 186 -8.69 4.65 -3.16
N TYR A 187 -8.86 5.47 -2.13
CA TYR A 187 -10.18 5.81 -1.62
C TYR A 187 -11.01 6.57 -2.66
N ILE A 188 -10.43 7.62 -3.26
CA ILE A 188 -11.09 8.46 -4.26
C ILE A 188 -11.40 7.65 -5.54
N VAL A 189 -10.40 6.98 -6.08
CA VAL A 189 -10.53 6.24 -7.35
C VAL A 189 -11.50 5.06 -7.18
N GLY A 190 -11.51 4.41 -6.02
CA GLY A 190 -12.45 3.33 -5.74
C GLY A 190 -13.91 3.78 -5.64
N LEU A 191 -14.17 5.05 -5.29
CA LEU A 191 -15.52 5.62 -5.25
C LEU A 191 -15.95 6.21 -6.60
N PHE A 192 -15.05 6.89 -7.31
CA PHE A 192 -15.39 7.76 -8.45
C PHE A 192 -14.76 7.31 -9.78
N GLY A 193 -13.92 6.27 -9.77
CA GLY A 193 -13.17 5.83 -10.95
C GLY A 193 -12.02 6.78 -11.29
N SER A 194 -11.57 6.74 -12.54
CA SER A 194 -10.41 7.52 -13.01
C SER A 194 -10.78 9.00 -13.25
N PRO A 195 -9.97 9.97 -12.80
CA PRO A 195 -10.17 11.38 -13.05
C PRO A 195 -9.84 11.74 -14.50
N GLN A 196 -10.37 12.88 -14.97
CA GLN A 196 -10.08 13.43 -16.30
C GLN A 196 -8.71 14.13 -16.35
N LYS A 197 -8.28 14.77 -15.23
CA LYS A 197 -7.00 15.46 -15.13
C LYS A 197 -6.43 15.30 -13.72
N ILE A 198 -5.12 15.32 -13.63
CA ILE A 198 -4.36 15.18 -12.39
C ILE A 198 -3.32 16.29 -12.32
N LEU A 199 -3.23 16.94 -11.14
CA LEU A 199 -2.16 17.89 -10.83
C LEU A 199 -1.60 17.56 -9.44
N TYR A 200 -0.31 17.35 -9.36
CA TYR A 200 0.40 17.16 -8.10
C TYR A 200 1.41 18.28 -7.87
N THR A 201 1.38 18.89 -6.69
CA THR A 201 2.35 19.90 -6.25
C THR A 201 2.88 19.49 -4.89
N ALA A 202 4.21 19.47 -4.75
CA ALA A 202 4.86 18.94 -3.56
C ALA A 202 5.92 19.86 -2.99
N ASN A 203 6.13 19.76 -1.69
CA ASN A 203 7.32 20.23 -1.01
C ASN A 203 8.43 19.19 -1.18
N ILE A 204 9.55 19.58 -1.74
CA ILE A 204 10.66 18.68 -2.07
C ILE A 204 11.85 18.96 -1.14
N GLU A 205 12.29 17.93 -0.44
CA GLU A 205 13.54 17.93 0.32
C GLU A 205 14.44 16.80 -0.15
N ARG A 206 15.73 17.04 -0.38
CA ARG A 206 16.71 16.03 -0.82
C ARG A 206 16.20 15.17 -2.01
N ASN A 207 15.54 15.81 -2.98
CA ASN A 207 14.98 15.20 -4.18
C ASN A 207 13.83 14.21 -3.94
N ILE A 208 13.13 14.29 -2.81
CA ILE A 208 11.94 13.50 -2.53
C ILE A 208 10.82 14.42 -2.01
N ASP A 209 9.58 14.10 -2.31
CA ASP A 209 8.42 14.78 -1.75
C ASP A 209 8.23 14.38 -0.27
N THR A 210 8.22 15.36 0.61
CA THR A 210 7.95 15.17 2.04
C THR A 210 6.52 15.48 2.41
N SER A 211 5.86 16.33 1.61
CA SER A 211 4.43 16.61 1.66
C SER A 211 3.95 17.08 0.28
N GLY A 212 2.65 16.97 0.03
CA GLY A 212 2.11 17.43 -1.24
C GLY A 212 0.59 17.43 -1.33
N VAL A 213 0.09 18.19 -2.30
CA VAL A 213 -1.32 18.33 -2.63
C VAL A 213 -1.55 17.76 -4.01
N LEU A 214 -2.47 16.80 -4.08
CA LEU A 214 -2.94 16.19 -5.32
C LEU A 214 -4.36 16.69 -5.61
N VAL A 215 -4.56 17.25 -6.80
CA VAL A 215 -5.87 17.64 -7.31
C VAL A 215 -6.28 16.67 -8.40
N LEU A 216 -7.45 16.05 -8.24
CA LEU A 216 -8.07 15.15 -9.21
C LEU A 216 -9.32 15.83 -9.78
N ASP A 217 -9.33 16.08 -11.08
CA ASP A 217 -10.44 16.75 -11.77
C ASP A 217 -11.33 15.70 -12.44
N TYR A 218 -12.59 15.63 -11.99
CA TYR A 218 -13.64 14.75 -12.56
C TYR A 218 -14.61 15.50 -13.48
N GLY A 219 -14.27 16.74 -13.88
CA GLY A 219 -15.17 17.58 -14.69
C GLY A 219 -16.21 18.31 -13.82
N SER A 220 -17.23 17.60 -13.37
CA SER A 220 -18.33 18.17 -12.55
C SER A 220 -17.93 18.51 -11.12
N PHE A 221 -16.92 17.84 -10.56
CA PHE A 221 -16.40 18.08 -9.20
C PHE A 221 -14.89 17.92 -9.15
N LYS A 222 -14.30 18.34 -8.04
CA LYS A 222 -12.86 18.26 -7.79
C LYS A 222 -12.56 17.52 -6.49
N CYS A 223 -11.50 16.72 -6.51
CA CYS A 223 -10.96 16.11 -5.30
C CYS A 223 -9.61 16.75 -4.96
N VAL A 224 -9.38 16.95 -3.67
CA VAL A 224 -8.10 17.40 -3.11
C VAL A 224 -7.63 16.33 -2.12
N ALA A 225 -6.47 15.76 -2.37
CA ALA A 225 -5.84 14.77 -1.52
C ALA A 225 -4.49 15.29 -1.01
N VAL A 226 -4.34 15.38 0.30
CA VAL A 226 -3.13 15.87 0.97
C VAL A 226 -2.41 14.71 1.63
N GLY A 227 -1.12 14.57 1.36
CA GLY A 227 -0.26 13.56 1.99
C GLY A 227 0.99 14.21 2.56
N GLU A 228 1.28 13.98 3.84
CA GLU A 228 2.34 14.68 4.55
C GLU A 228 3.10 13.74 5.49
N LYS A 229 4.45 13.79 5.41
CA LYS A 229 5.38 13.03 6.26
C LYS A 229 6.20 13.92 7.18
N ASP A 230 6.19 15.22 6.94
CA ASP A 230 7.00 16.25 7.58
C ASP A 230 6.23 17.12 8.58
N CYS A 231 4.90 16.98 8.64
CA CYS A 231 4.05 17.69 9.58
C CYS A 231 2.89 16.83 10.09
N LYS A 232 2.09 17.39 10.99
CA LYS A 232 0.90 16.75 11.56
C LYS A 232 -0.34 17.56 11.23
N ALA A 233 -1.37 16.89 10.77
CA ALA A 233 -2.72 17.45 10.69
C ALA A 233 -3.74 16.35 11.06
N PRO A 234 -4.98 16.72 11.40
CA PRO A 234 -6.04 15.75 11.61
C PRO A 234 -6.28 14.94 10.34
N LEU A 235 -6.28 13.62 10.49
CA LEU A 235 -6.69 12.72 9.42
C LEU A 235 -8.18 12.90 9.20
N SER A 236 -8.60 13.13 7.97
CA SER A 236 -9.99 13.46 7.68
C SER A 236 -10.37 13.21 6.24
N MET A 237 -11.66 12.93 6.06
CA MET A 237 -12.28 12.93 4.74
C MET A 237 -13.60 13.70 4.79
N ASN A 238 -13.85 14.49 3.75
CA ASN A 238 -15.13 15.16 3.51
C ASN A 238 -15.55 14.95 2.06
N ILE A 239 -16.79 14.48 1.84
CA ILE A 239 -17.43 14.41 0.54
C ILE A 239 -18.66 15.33 0.59
N GLN A 240 -18.64 16.39 -0.20
CA GLN A 240 -19.62 17.47 -0.15
C GLN A 240 -20.48 17.42 -1.41
N GLY A 241 -21.76 17.22 -1.23
CA GLY A 241 -22.76 17.33 -2.28
C GLY A 241 -23.75 18.47 -2.01
N ASP A 242 -24.60 18.75 -2.96
CA ASP A 242 -25.62 19.81 -2.85
C ASP A 242 -26.77 19.45 -1.89
N LYS A 243 -26.89 18.16 -1.49
CA LYS A 243 -27.91 17.68 -0.56
C LYS A 243 -27.35 17.20 0.77
N GLY A 244 -26.02 17.13 0.93
CA GLY A 244 -25.45 16.64 2.17
C GLY A 244 -23.93 16.58 2.20
N LEU A 245 -23.41 16.07 3.31
CA LEU A 245 -22.00 15.91 3.61
C LEU A 245 -21.75 14.54 4.26
N ILE A 246 -20.80 13.80 3.74
CA ILE A 246 -20.19 12.68 4.47
C ILE A 246 -18.86 13.15 5.05
N LYS A 247 -18.66 12.95 6.35
CA LYS A 247 -17.42 13.27 7.06
C LYS A 247 -16.92 12.05 7.80
N VAL A 248 -15.67 11.68 7.58
CA VAL A 248 -14.94 10.69 8.39
C VAL A 248 -13.85 11.42 9.17
N ILE A 249 -13.79 11.16 10.46
CA ILE A 249 -12.81 11.73 11.40
C ILE A 249 -11.92 10.57 11.85
N GLY A 250 -10.60 10.76 11.77
CA GLY A 250 -9.63 9.71 12.06
C GLY A 250 -9.00 9.14 10.79
N THR A 251 -8.23 8.07 10.94
CA THR A 251 -7.58 7.44 9.79
C THR A 251 -8.59 6.74 8.90
N LEU A 252 -8.35 6.77 7.60
CA LEU A 252 -9.13 5.98 6.63
C LEU A 252 -8.92 4.47 6.81
N ASN A 253 -7.93 4.11 7.61
CA ASN A 253 -7.50 2.73 7.89
C ASN A 253 -7.97 2.23 9.27
N GLU A 254 -8.59 3.07 10.10
CA GLU A 254 -9.14 2.69 11.39
C GLU A 254 -10.65 2.42 11.29
N VAL A 255 -11.09 1.40 11.98
CA VAL A 255 -12.49 1.01 12.10
C VAL A 255 -13.13 1.75 13.27
#